data_a1da61b16a348cbb4b3fd168bfb7dfe3
#
_entry.id   a1da61b16a348cbb4b3fd168bfb7dfe3
#
_cell.length_a   1.000
_cell.length_b   1.000
_cell.length_c   1.000
_cell.angle_alpha   90.00
_cell.angle_beta   90.00
_cell.angle_gamma   90.00
#
_symmetry.space_group_name_H-M   'P 1'
#
loop_
_entity.id
_entity.type
_entity.pdbx_description
1 polymer ?
#
loop_
_entity_poly.entity_id
_entity_poly.type
_entity_poly.pdbx_seq_one_letter_code
_entity_poly.pdbx_strand_id
1 'polypeptide(L)'
;DAHAQEAGRFSSEAFGGERPYTIYFSKRVNRATASGESVPRYEGLVDSLDYEAELGVILGRDAKGVSKENAGAYIFGYTIINDISARNLQTRHKQWYLGKSLDGFTPMGPCIVTADEIGDEQALDISCTVNGELRQSSNTRFMIQTVCGAIAELSEGMTLAAGTIIATGTPAGVGLGMKPPTFLQHGDKIVCSIEKIGSL
;
A
#
# COMPACT_ATOMS: atom_id res chain seq x y z
N ASP A 1 11.65 -3.01 6.06
CA ASP A 1 12.20 -4.33 5.72
C ASP A 1 11.54 -5.53 6.43
N ALA A 2 10.77 -5.28 7.48
CA ALA A 2 10.09 -6.36 8.21
C ALA A 2 9.08 -7.11 7.33
N HIS A 3 8.27 -6.41 6.53
CA HIS A 3 7.34 -7.06 5.59
C HIS A 3 8.08 -7.85 4.50
N ALA A 4 9.17 -7.30 3.94
CA ALA A 4 9.96 -8.03 2.95
C ALA A 4 10.62 -9.27 3.54
N GLN A 5 11.03 -9.25 4.81
CA GLN A 5 11.55 -10.42 5.51
C GLN A 5 10.46 -11.47 5.80
N GLU A 6 9.24 -11.04 6.14
CA GLU A 6 8.09 -11.94 6.29
C GLU A 6 7.75 -12.63 4.98
N ALA A 7 7.63 -11.85 3.90
CA ALA A 7 7.32 -12.36 2.56
C ALA A 7 8.43 -13.25 1.98
N GLY A 8 9.70 -12.96 2.23
CA GLY A 8 10.86 -13.74 1.79
C GLY A 8 10.93 -15.16 2.36
N ARG A 9 10.15 -15.46 3.40
CA ARG A 9 10.06 -16.83 3.95
C ARG A 9 9.22 -17.77 3.11
N PHE A 10 8.41 -17.26 2.19
CA PHE A 10 7.53 -18.05 1.33
C PHE A 10 8.04 -18.22 -0.09
N SER A 11 8.97 -17.35 -0.52
CA SER A 11 9.62 -17.48 -1.82
C SER A 11 10.93 -16.69 -1.77
N SER A 12 12.04 -17.40 -1.60
CA SER A 12 13.38 -16.80 -1.59
C SER A 12 13.71 -16.03 -2.87
N GLU A 13 13.07 -16.38 -3.99
CA GLU A 13 13.27 -15.71 -5.28
C GLU A 13 12.41 -14.46 -5.47
N ALA A 14 11.17 -14.44 -4.92
CA ALA A 14 10.23 -13.33 -5.14
C ALA A 14 10.40 -12.18 -4.13
N PHE A 15 10.86 -12.46 -2.91
CA PHE A 15 10.89 -11.50 -1.80
C PHE A 15 12.21 -11.49 -0.99
N GLY A 16 13.13 -12.43 -1.24
CA GLY A 16 14.40 -12.56 -0.50
C GLY A 16 15.58 -11.91 -1.21
N GLY A 17 16.62 -11.56 -0.42
CA GLY A 17 17.88 -11.02 -0.88
C GLY A 17 18.10 -9.55 -0.54
N GLU A 18 19.32 -9.07 -0.71
CA GLU A 18 19.65 -7.64 -0.63
C GLU A 18 18.92 -6.90 -1.77
N ARG A 19 18.20 -5.86 -1.42
CA ARG A 19 17.48 -5.02 -2.38
C ARG A 19 18.05 -3.62 -2.32
N PRO A 20 19.04 -3.33 -3.15
CA PRO A 20 19.64 -1.99 -3.20
C PRO A 20 18.67 -0.94 -3.76
N TYR A 21 17.58 -1.38 -4.44
CA TYR A 21 16.59 -0.51 -5.07
C TYR A 21 15.17 -0.83 -4.59
N THR A 22 14.32 0.20 -4.59
CA THR A 22 12.89 0.08 -4.30
C THR A 22 12.19 -0.72 -5.40
N ILE A 23 11.31 -1.64 -5.03
CA ILE A 23 10.47 -2.34 -5.99
C ILE A 23 9.24 -1.49 -6.24
N TYR A 24 9.04 -1.10 -7.49
CA TYR A 24 7.85 -0.41 -7.96
C TYR A 24 7.05 -1.33 -8.89
N PHE A 25 5.73 -1.25 -8.79
CA PHE A 25 4.81 -1.89 -9.71
C PHE A 25 3.58 -1.01 -9.91
N SER A 26 2.91 -1.17 -11.04
CA SER A 26 1.66 -0.48 -11.29
C SER A 26 0.48 -1.31 -10.81
N LYS A 27 -0.56 -0.63 -10.33
CA LYS A 27 -1.83 -1.22 -9.95
C LYS A 27 -2.93 -0.63 -10.82
N ARG A 28 -3.73 -1.50 -11.48
CA ARG A 28 -4.87 -1.04 -12.25
C ARG A 28 -6.05 -0.81 -11.33
N VAL A 29 -6.66 0.36 -11.42
CA VAL A 29 -7.83 0.73 -10.63
C VAL A 29 -8.88 1.29 -11.58
N ASN A 30 -9.96 0.55 -11.81
CA ASN A 30 -11.11 1.06 -12.56
C ASN A 30 -11.95 2.00 -11.68
N ARG A 31 -12.19 1.58 -10.43
CA ARG A 31 -12.87 2.33 -9.38
C ARG A 31 -12.27 1.94 -8.04
N ALA A 32 -11.95 2.91 -7.22
CA ALA A 32 -11.60 2.66 -5.84
C ALA A 32 -12.84 2.17 -5.07
N THR A 33 -12.64 1.22 -4.17
CA THR A 33 -13.67 0.74 -3.25
C THR A 33 -13.77 1.72 -2.09
N ALA A 34 -14.97 2.23 -1.83
CA ALA A 34 -15.17 3.21 -0.77
C ALA A 34 -15.18 2.55 0.63
N SER A 35 -15.01 3.38 1.66
CA SER A 35 -15.15 2.93 3.05
C SER A 35 -16.52 2.32 3.28
N GLY A 36 -16.56 1.14 3.90
CA GLY A 36 -17.79 0.36 4.16
C GLY A 36 -18.29 -0.48 2.98
N GLU A 37 -17.70 -0.38 1.80
CA GLU A 37 -18.01 -1.27 0.68
C GLU A 37 -17.31 -2.63 0.83
N SER A 38 -17.89 -3.65 0.20
CA SER A 38 -17.32 -5.01 0.22
C SER A 38 -16.28 -5.21 -0.88
N VAL A 39 -15.21 -5.94 -0.56
CA VAL A 39 -14.20 -6.40 -1.52
C VAL A 39 -14.59 -7.81 -2.00
N PRO A 40 -14.67 -8.06 -3.31
CA PRO A 40 -14.96 -9.39 -3.84
C PRO A 40 -13.83 -10.38 -3.51
N ARG A 41 -14.20 -11.58 -3.06
CA ARG A 41 -13.22 -12.64 -2.73
C ARG A 41 -12.75 -13.42 -3.95
N TYR A 42 -13.48 -13.42 -5.05
CA TYR A 42 -13.18 -14.18 -6.27
C TYR A 42 -12.99 -15.68 -6.02
N GLU A 43 -14.02 -16.34 -5.45
CA GLU A 43 -14.01 -17.77 -5.19
C GLU A 43 -13.61 -18.59 -6.42
N GLY A 44 -12.75 -19.58 -6.21
CA GLY A 44 -12.19 -20.40 -7.30
C GLY A 44 -11.01 -19.77 -8.04
N LEU A 45 -10.81 -18.46 -7.93
CA LEU A 45 -9.65 -17.75 -8.50
C LEU A 45 -8.63 -17.36 -7.44
N VAL A 46 -9.10 -16.84 -6.29
CA VAL A 46 -8.26 -16.38 -5.19
C VAL A 46 -8.42 -17.30 -3.99
N ASP A 47 -7.33 -17.93 -3.56
CA ASP A 47 -7.27 -18.81 -2.40
C ASP A 47 -6.62 -18.18 -1.17
N SER A 48 -5.86 -17.11 -1.37
CA SER A 48 -5.03 -16.43 -0.37
C SER A 48 -5.18 -14.92 -0.47
N LEU A 49 -6.36 -14.42 -0.04
CA LEU A 49 -6.68 -12.99 -0.01
C LEU A 49 -6.08 -12.34 1.24
N ASP A 50 -5.37 -11.23 1.07
CA ASP A 50 -4.62 -10.57 2.12
C ASP A 50 -4.83 -9.05 2.11
N TYR A 51 -4.57 -8.40 3.22
CA TYR A 51 -4.69 -6.97 3.47
C TYR A 51 -3.32 -6.31 3.57
N GLU A 52 -3.24 -5.04 3.20
CA GLU A 52 -2.04 -4.21 3.32
C GLU A 52 -2.44 -2.75 3.57
N ALA A 53 -2.33 -2.28 4.82
CA ALA A 53 -2.55 -0.88 5.15
C ALA A 53 -1.38 -0.04 4.65
N GLU A 54 -1.67 1.00 3.85
CA GLU A 54 -0.67 1.86 3.23
C GLU A 54 -1.08 3.33 3.27
N LEU A 55 -0.09 4.22 3.40
CA LEU A 55 -0.28 5.64 3.13
C LEU A 55 -0.38 5.85 1.62
N GLY A 56 -1.48 6.40 1.16
CA GLY A 56 -1.66 6.84 -0.22
C GLY A 56 -1.26 8.31 -0.37
N VAL A 57 -0.37 8.60 -1.31
CA VAL A 57 0.10 9.96 -1.62
C VAL A 57 -0.47 10.42 -2.95
N ILE A 58 -1.09 11.58 -2.99
CA ILE A 58 -1.75 12.12 -4.19
C ILE A 58 -0.99 13.33 -4.68
N LEU A 59 -0.57 13.33 -5.95
CA LEU A 59 0.10 14.47 -6.55
C LEU A 59 -0.89 15.53 -7.01
N GLY A 60 -0.61 16.79 -6.71
CA GLY A 60 -1.43 17.94 -7.11
C GLY A 60 -1.01 18.59 -8.42
N ARG A 61 0.15 18.25 -8.93
CA ARG A 61 0.71 18.77 -10.18
C ARG A 61 1.68 17.79 -10.81
N ASP A 62 1.96 17.94 -12.10
CA ASP A 62 2.88 17.10 -12.84
C ASP A 62 4.29 17.18 -12.25
N ALA A 63 4.88 16.03 -11.95
CA ALA A 63 6.23 15.89 -11.42
C ALA A 63 7.13 15.21 -12.46
N LYS A 64 8.22 15.88 -12.88
CA LYS A 64 9.23 15.37 -13.80
C LYS A 64 10.60 15.87 -13.39
N GLY A 65 11.54 14.96 -13.13
CA GLY A 65 12.90 15.28 -12.70
C GLY A 65 12.94 16.09 -11.40
N VAL A 66 12.08 15.75 -10.45
CA VAL A 66 11.93 16.48 -9.19
C VAL A 66 12.96 15.99 -8.19
N SER A 67 13.70 16.90 -7.55
CA SER A 67 14.61 16.51 -6.48
C SER A 67 13.85 16.15 -5.19
N LYS A 68 14.46 15.32 -4.35
CA LYS A 68 13.87 14.89 -3.07
C LYS A 68 13.48 16.07 -2.18
N GLU A 69 14.30 17.14 -2.15
CA GLU A 69 14.07 18.34 -1.35
C GLU A 69 12.84 19.13 -1.82
N ASN A 70 12.52 19.03 -3.11
CA ASN A 70 11.41 19.76 -3.72
C ASN A 70 10.14 18.92 -3.86
N ALA A 71 10.21 17.59 -3.64
CA ALA A 71 9.12 16.65 -3.92
C ALA A 71 7.85 16.94 -3.11
N GLY A 72 7.99 17.38 -1.85
CA GLY A 72 6.86 17.74 -0.99
C GLY A 72 5.96 18.83 -1.59
N ALA A 73 6.53 19.75 -2.37
CA ALA A 73 5.75 20.79 -3.03
C ALA A 73 4.83 20.27 -4.16
N TYR A 74 4.92 19.02 -4.57
CA TYR A 74 4.10 18.38 -5.60
C TYR A 74 2.94 17.57 -4.99
N ILE A 75 2.92 17.39 -3.68
CA ILE A 75 1.90 16.60 -2.99
C ILE A 75 0.66 17.48 -2.77
N PHE A 76 -0.51 16.98 -3.19
CA PHE A 76 -1.80 17.56 -2.87
C PHE A 76 -2.26 17.15 -1.46
N GLY A 77 -2.15 15.87 -1.16
CA GLY A 77 -2.61 15.33 0.11
C GLY A 77 -2.42 13.82 0.20
N TYR A 78 -3.01 13.27 1.23
CA TYR A 78 -2.86 11.88 1.64
C TYR A 78 -4.20 11.21 1.91
N THR A 79 -4.24 9.90 1.75
CA THR A 79 -5.39 9.06 2.06
C THR A 79 -4.92 7.71 2.58
N ILE A 80 -5.84 6.86 3.01
CA ILE A 80 -5.53 5.47 3.35
C ILE A 80 -5.82 4.59 2.13
N ILE A 81 -4.93 3.66 1.86
CA ILE A 81 -5.13 2.58 0.88
C ILE A 81 -5.02 1.24 1.60
N ASN A 82 -5.92 0.33 1.28
CA ASN A 82 -5.72 -1.08 1.58
C ASN A 82 -5.35 -1.78 0.27
N ASP A 83 -4.05 -2.07 0.08
CA ASP A 83 -3.57 -2.75 -1.13
C ASP A 83 -3.90 -4.25 -1.08
N ILE A 84 -5.18 -4.57 -1.26
CA ILE A 84 -5.68 -5.93 -1.25
C ILE A 84 -4.91 -6.78 -2.26
N SER A 85 -4.50 -7.96 -1.80
CA SER A 85 -3.57 -8.83 -2.50
C SER A 85 -4.08 -10.26 -2.60
N ALA A 86 -4.16 -10.79 -3.83
CA ALA A 86 -4.32 -12.22 -4.09
C ALA A 86 -2.94 -12.87 -4.15
N ARG A 87 -2.46 -13.41 -3.02
CA ARG A 87 -1.06 -13.90 -2.92
C ARG A 87 -0.74 -15.01 -3.92
N ASN A 88 -1.68 -15.92 -4.18
CA ASN A 88 -1.52 -16.96 -5.18
C ASN A 88 -1.31 -16.40 -6.60
N LEU A 89 -2.02 -15.33 -6.98
CA LEU A 89 -1.85 -14.69 -8.29
C LEU A 89 -0.60 -13.82 -8.34
N GLN A 90 -0.28 -13.15 -7.22
CA GLN A 90 0.92 -12.32 -7.10
C GLN A 90 2.21 -13.12 -7.36
N THR A 91 2.30 -14.34 -6.84
CA THR A 91 3.50 -15.19 -6.95
C THR A 91 3.52 -16.03 -8.23
N ARG A 92 2.35 -16.50 -8.69
CA ARG A 92 2.22 -17.39 -9.88
C ARG A 92 2.90 -16.84 -11.12
N HIS A 93 2.74 -15.53 -11.38
CA HIS A 93 3.22 -14.88 -12.60
C HIS A 93 4.55 -14.13 -12.42
N LYS A 94 5.16 -14.18 -11.23
CA LYS A 94 6.38 -13.45 -10.84
C LYS A 94 6.24 -11.92 -10.92
N GLN A 95 5.21 -11.39 -11.59
CA GLN A 95 4.84 -9.97 -11.64
C GLN A 95 3.60 -9.75 -10.78
N TRP A 96 3.66 -8.78 -9.88
CA TRP A 96 2.63 -8.59 -8.86
C TRP A 96 1.32 -8.03 -9.40
N TYR A 97 1.37 -7.42 -10.57
CA TYR A 97 0.28 -6.68 -11.20
C TYR A 97 -1.07 -7.41 -11.14
N LEU A 98 -1.15 -8.68 -11.56
CA LEU A 98 -2.42 -9.40 -11.59
C LEU A 98 -2.99 -9.62 -10.19
N GLY A 99 -2.15 -10.02 -9.22
CA GLY A 99 -2.57 -10.26 -7.84
C GLY A 99 -3.00 -9.01 -7.08
N LYS A 100 -2.68 -7.83 -7.61
CA LYS A 100 -2.94 -6.53 -7.00
C LYS A 100 -4.03 -5.72 -7.72
N SER A 101 -4.50 -6.15 -8.91
CA SER A 101 -5.30 -5.31 -9.82
C SER A 101 -6.68 -5.87 -10.13
N LEU A 102 -7.17 -6.85 -9.36
CA LEU A 102 -8.55 -7.32 -9.52
C LEU A 102 -9.53 -6.20 -9.11
N ASP A 103 -10.72 -6.19 -9.72
CA ASP A 103 -11.72 -5.19 -9.39
C ASP A 103 -12.09 -5.25 -7.90
N GLY A 104 -12.20 -4.09 -7.27
CA GLY A 104 -12.43 -3.97 -5.84
C GLY A 104 -11.18 -4.08 -4.96
N PHE A 105 -9.99 -4.38 -5.50
CA PHE A 105 -8.76 -4.59 -4.74
C PHE A 105 -8.04 -3.29 -4.31
N THR A 106 -8.71 -2.15 -4.45
CA THR A 106 -8.16 -0.86 -4.00
C THR A 106 -9.20 -0.12 -3.15
N PRO A 107 -9.49 -0.60 -1.93
CA PRO A 107 -10.15 0.25 -0.95
C PRO A 107 -9.30 1.50 -0.69
N MET A 108 -9.95 2.68 -0.75
CA MET A 108 -9.28 3.97 -0.58
C MET A 108 -10.21 4.99 0.08
N GLY A 109 -9.72 5.68 1.09
CA GLY A 109 -10.48 6.67 1.85
C GLY A 109 -9.95 6.82 3.29
N PRO A 110 -10.77 7.26 4.25
CA PRO A 110 -12.17 7.69 4.11
C PRO A 110 -12.30 9.04 3.40
N CYS A 111 -11.22 9.82 3.37
CA CYS A 111 -11.11 11.13 2.77
C CYS A 111 -9.70 11.39 2.25
N ILE A 112 -9.50 12.50 1.61
CA ILE A 112 -8.18 13.06 1.31
C ILE A 112 -7.95 14.19 2.32
N VAL A 113 -6.82 14.13 3.03
CA VAL A 113 -6.35 15.19 3.92
C VAL A 113 -5.22 15.92 3.20
N THR A 114 -5.30 17.24 3.12
CA THR A 114 -4.31 18.05 2.40
C THR A 114 -2.94 18.02 3.08
N ALA A 115 -1.89 18.24 2.31
CA ALA A 115 -0.52 18.11 2.81
C ALA A 115 -0.19 19.08 3.96
N ASP A 116 -0.77 20.27 3.96
CA ASP A 116 -0.60 21.27 5.01
C ASP A 116 -1.25 20.86 6.34
N GLU A 117 -2.37 20.10 6.32
CA GLU A 117 -3.00 19.57 7.53
C GLU A 117 -2.21 18.38 8.12
N ILE A 118 -1.61 17.54 7.27
CA ILE A 118 -0.79 16.42 7.73
C ILE A 118 0.50 16.90 8.38
N GLY A 119 1.19 17.86 7.78
CA GLY A 119 2.48 18.36 8.23
C GLY A 119 3.61 17.37 7.94
N ASP A 120 3.95 16.49 8.87
CA ASP A 120 5.01 15.49 8.70
C ASP A 120 4.42 14.11 8.37
N GLU A 121 4.44 13.74 7.10
CA GLU A 121 3.96 12.46 6.61
C GLU A 121 4.87 11.27 6.99
N GLN A 122 6.08 11.55 7.47
CA GLN A 122 7.01 10.53 7.94
C GLN A 122 6.91 10.28 9.45
N ALA A 123 5.87 10.76 10.12
CA ALA A 123 5.67 10.60 11.55
C ALA A 123 4.26 10.15 11.95
N LEU A 124 3.52 9.48 11.05
CA LEU A 124 2.14 9.05 11.26
C LEU A 124 2.08 7.61 11.76
N ASP A 125 1.27 7.34 12.76
CA ASP A 125 0.95 5.98 13.17
C ASP A 125 0.03 5.33 12.13
N ILE A 126 0.33 4.07 11.78
CA ILE A 126 -0.43 3.27 10.83
C ILE A 126 -0.75 1.91 11.44
N SER A 127 -1.98 1.46 11.28
CA SER A 127 -2.44 0.17 11.79
C SER A 127 -3.49 -0.48 10.90
N CYS A 128 -3.63 -1.81 11.06
CA CYS A 128 -4.71 -2.57 10.48
C CYS A 128 -5.26 -3.56 11.50
N THR A 129 -6.59 -3.65 11.58
CA THR A 129 -7.28 -4.70 12.33
C THR A 129 -8.11 -5.58 11.40
N VAL A 130 -8.24 -6.86 11.74
CA VAL A 130 -9.17 -7.80 11.11
C VAL A 130 -10.08 -8.35 12.20
N ASN A 131 -11.39 -8.15 12.05
CA ASN A 131 -12.40 -8.52 13.06
C ASN A 131 -12.10 -7.95 14.47
N GLY A 132 -11.50 -6.75 14.51
CA GLY A 132 -11.09 -6.09 15.76
C GLY A 132 -9.75 -6.57 16.33
N GLU A 133 -9.14 -7.61 15.78
CA GLU A 133 -7.80 -8.06 16.17
C GLU A 133 -6.73 -7.23 15.45
N LEU A 134 -5.80 -6.66 16.24
CA LEU A 134 -4.68 -5.87 15.69
C LEU A 134 -3.72 -6.78 14.92
N ARG A 135 -3.51 -6.49 13.64
CA ARG A 135 -2.66 -7.25 12.73
C ARG A 135 -1.40 -6.48 12.33
N GLN A 136 -1.55 -5.22 11.97
CA GLN A 136 -0.44 -4.34 11.63
C GLN A 136 -0.43 -3.15 12.59
N SER A 137 0.77 -2.79 13.07
CA SER A 137 0.99 -1.59 13.89
C SER A 137 2.40 -1.09 13.64
N SER A 138 2.54 0.13 13.16
CA SER A 138 3.81 0.73 12.81
C SER A 138 3.70 2.27 12.77
N ASN A 139 4.74 2.92 12.26
CA ASN A 139 4.76 4.35 12.02
C ASN A 139 5.49 4.62 10.69
N THR A 140 5.05 5.60 9.93
CA THR A 140 5.62 5.94 8.63
C THR A 140 7.10 6.34 8.67
N ARG A 141 7.62 6.71 9.85
CA ARG A 141 9.08 6.95 10.06
C ARG A 141 9.95 5.73 9.73
N PHE A 142 9.37 4.53 9.73
CA PHE A 142 10.08 3.29 9.44
C PHE A 142 10.01 2.88 7.96
N MET A 143 9.45 3.72 7.09
CA MET A 143 9.48 3.50 5.65
C MET A 143 10.93 3.36 5.17
N ILE A 144 11.20 2.36 4.32
CA ILE A 144 12.51 2.16 3.69
C ILE A 144 12.78 3.29 2.71
N GLN A 145 11.82 3.56 1.84
CA GLN A 145 11.83 4.70 0.94
C GLN A 145 10.87 5.77 1.47
N THR A 146 11.36 6.99 1.63
CA THR A 146 10.52 8.12 2.05
C THR A 146 9.56 8.52 0.93
N VAL A 147 8.46 9.17 1.27
CA VAL A 147 7.51 9.69 0.28
C VAL A 147 8.20 10.58 -0.75
N CYS A 148 8.96 11.57 -0.28
CA CYS A 148 9.71 12.47 -1.16
C CYS A 148 10.78 11.74 -1.99
N GLY A 149 11.41 10.70 -1.41
CA GLY A 149 12.37 9.85 -2.12
C GLY A 149 11.72 9.06 -3.26
N ALA A 150 10.54 8.49 -3.02
CA ALA A 150 9.80 7.75 -4.06
C ALA A 150 9.36 8.68 -5.20
N ILE A 151 8.88 9.89 -4.91
CA ILE A 151 8.52 10.87 -5.94
C ILE A 151 9.74 11.26 -6.76
N ALA A 152 10.88 11.54 -6.12
CA ALA A 152 12.11 11.90 -6.81
C ALA A 152 12.56 10.78 -7.75
N GLU A 153 12.68 9.55 -7.24
CA GLU A 153 13.13 8.39 -8.01
C GLU A 153 12.20 8.09 -9.20
N LEU A 154 10.88 8.02 -8.99
CA LEU A 154 9.92 7.76 -10.05
C LEU A 154 9.88 8.88 -11.09
N SER A 155 9.99 10.15 -10.67
CA SER A 155 9.92 11.29 -11.59
C SER A 155 11.22 11.50 -12.39
N GLU A 156 12.30 10.84 -12.06
CA GLU A 156 13.58 10.97 -12.77
C GLU A 156 13.45 10.62 -14.27
N GLY A 157 12.80 9.51 -14.57
CA GLY A 157 12.56 9.02 -15.94
C GLY A 157 11.13 9.20 -16.45
N MET A 158 10.13 9.28 -15.58
CA MET A 158 8.70 9.35 -15.91
C MET A 158 8.11 10.70 -15.53
N THR A 159 7.08 11.15 -16.24
CA THR A 159 6.21 12.23 -15.76
C THR A 159 5.11 11.62 -14.91
N LEU A 160 5.08 11.96 -13.64
CA LEU A 160 3.97 11.62 -12.75
C LEU A 160 2.93 12.74 -12.88
N ALA A 161 1.83 12.48 -13.56
CA ALA A 161 0.79 13.48 -13.79
C ALA A 161 0.07 13.87 -12.50
N ALA A 162 -0.49 15.08 -12.45
CA ALA A 162 -1.41 15.48 -11.39
C ALA A 162 -2.53 14.44 -11.23
N GLY A 163 -2.87 14.09 -10.00
CA GLY A 163 -3.79 13.01 -9.68
C GLY A 163 -3.15 11.61 -9.62
N THR A 164 -1.86 11.47 -9.94
CA THR A 164 -1.15 10.20 -9.67
C THR A 164 -1.21 9.88 -8.18
N ILE A 165 -1.54 8.63 -7.87
CA ILE A 165 -1.58 8.10 -6.51
C ILE A 165 -0.43 7.11 -6.32
N ILE A 166 0.37 7.32 -5.28
CA ILE A 166 1.46 6.42 -4.89
C ILE A 166 1.03 5.71 -3.61
N ALA A 167 0.86 4.40 -3.67
CA ALA A 167 0.74 3.52 -2.52
C ALA A 167 2.15 3.23 -2.00
N THR A 168 2.42 3.54 -0.73
CA THR A 168 3.80 3.66 -0.24
C THR A 168 4.38 2.38 0.35
N GLY A 169 3.63 1.29 0.28
CA GLY A 169 4.02 0.02 0.89
C GLY A 169 3.51 -0.14 2.32
N THR A 170 3.40 -1.38 2.73
CA THR A 170 2.76 -1.80 3.97
C THR A 170 3.79 -2.23 5.03
N PRO A 171 3.50 -2.03 6.33
CA PRO A 171 4.32 -2.57 7.41
C PRO A 171 4.14 -4.09 7.57
N ALA A 172 4.93 -4.71 8.44
CA ALA A 172 4.78 -6.10 8.86
C ALA A 172 3.40 -6.38 9.48
N GLY A 173 2.98 -7.65 9.48
CA GLY A 173 1.74 -8.11 10.08
C GLY A 173 0.66 -8.48 9.05
N VAL A 174 1.01 -8.59 7.77
CA VAL A 174 0.12 -9.14 6.74
C VAL A 174 -0.15 -10.63 6.97
N GLY A 175 -1.29 -11.13 6.49
CA GLY A 175 -1.70 -12.52 6.68
C GLY A 175 -0.68 -13.55 6.17
N LEU A 176 0.00 -13.24 5.06
CA LEU A 176 1.08 -14.06 4.50
C LEU A 176 2.25 -14.24 5.48
N GLY A 177 2.55 -13.21 6.29
CA GLY A 177 3.66 -13.23 7.25
C GLY A 177 3.37 -13.98 8.55
N MET A 178 2.12 -14.33 8.81
CA MET A 178 1.72 -15.03 10.03
C MET A 178 2.20 -16.49 10.07
N LYS A 179 2.21 -17.06 11.25
CA LYS A 179 2.61 -18.47 11.48
C LYS A 179 1.55 -19.20 12.27
N PRO A 180 0.72 -20.07 11.62
CA PRO A 180 0.63 -20.27 10.17
C PRO A 180 0.10 -19.05 9.42
N PRO A 181 0.28 -18.95 8.07
CA PRO A 181 -0.33 -17.90 7.27
C PRO A 181 -1.84 -17.86 7.46
N THR A 182 -2.40 -16.66 7.63
CA THR A 182 -3.83 -16.47 7.92
C THR A 182 -4.41 -15.45 6.96
N PHE A 183 -5.21 -15.95 6.00
CA PHE A 183 -5.80 -15.12 4.95
C PHE A 183 -7.25 -14.75 5.24
N LEU A 184 -7.71 -13.68 4.61
CA LEU A 184 -9.06 -13.15 4.74
C LEU A 184 -10.11 -14.16 4.30
N GLN A 185 -11.19 -14.25 5.07
CA GLN A 185 -12.33 -15.11 4.84
C GLN A 185 -13.59 -14.30 4.49
N HIS A 186 -14.62 -14.97 4.01
CA HIS A 186 -15.91 -14.34 3.79
C HIS A 186 -16.46 -13.75 5.10
N GLY A 187 -16.87 -12.47 5.05
CA GLY A 187 -17.42 -11.77 6.20
C GLY A 187 -16.38 -11.09 7.10
N ASP A 188 -15.09 -11.25 6.84
CA ASP A 188 -14.07 -10.53 7.60
C ASP A 188 -14.19 -9.02 7.44
N LYS A 189 -14.10 -8.30 8.55
CA LYS A 189 -14.09 -6.84 8.60
C LYS A 189 -12.67 -6.34 8.79
N ILE A 190 -12.19 -5.58 7.81
CA ILE A 190 -10.85 -4.98 7.83
C ILE A 190 -11.00 -3.50 8.14
N VAL A 191 -10.15 -2.98 9.02
CA VAL A 191 -10.07 -1.54 9.29
C VAL A 191 -8.61 -1.12 9.24
N CYS A 192 -8.27 -0.30 8.25
CA CYS A 192 -6.97 0.36 8.13
C CYS A 192 -7.08 1.77 8.71
N SER A 193 -6.17 2.15 9.59
CA SER A 193 -6.18 3.46 10.25
C SER A 193 -4.83 4.15 10.12
N ILE A 194 -4.86 5.44 9.83
CA ILE A 194 -3.65 6.29 9.82
C ILE A 194 -3.95 7.56 10.60
N GLU A 195 -3.01 7.93 11.47
CA GLU A 195 -3.07 9.14 12.28
C GLU A 195 -3.37 10.37 11.41
N LYS A 196 -4.21 11.27 11.89
CA LYS A 196 -4.71 12.48 11.21
C LYS A 196 -5.58 12.25 9.96
N ILE A 197 -5.68 11.02 9.43
CA ILE A 197 -6.54 10.72 8.26
C ILE A 197 -7.83 10.04 8.70
N GLY A 198 -7.76 9.14 9.69
CA GLY A 198 -8.90 8.42 10.21
C GLY A 198 -8.83 6.92 9.90
N SER A 199 -9.97 6.31 9.53
CA SER A 199 -10.07 4.87 9.31
C SER A 199 -10.89 4.56 8.05
N LEU A 200 -10.40 3.60 7.28
CA LEU A 200 -10.99 3.04 6.07
C LEU A 200 -11.56 1.66 6.37
#